data_3ad1f7edbb144a69070a59f3bad745a9
#
_entry.id   3ad1f7edbb144a69070a59f3bad745a9
#
_cell.length_a   1.000
_cell.length_b   1.000
_cell.length_c   1.000
_cell.angle_alpha   90.00
_cell.angle_beta   90.00
_cell.angle_gamma   90.00
#
_symmetry.space_group_name_H-M   'P 1'
#
loop_
_entity.id
_entity.type
_entity.pdbx_description
1 polymer ?
#
loop_
_entity_poly.entity_id
_entity_poly.type
_entity_poly.pdbx_seq_one_letter_code
_entity_poly.pdbx_strand_id
1 'polypeptide(L)'
;MTKTVRTCGKLYLAGEYSVLTAGQGAILKNIPIYMTGKIHFSERYQLFSDMFDHTVDLTPDDEYSLIQDTVAVMNEFLQSRSISLRPFFLTITGKMEQDGKKFGLGSSGSVVVLTIRAITALYGLALSAEETFKLATYVLLKRGDNGSMGDVACIAYEDLIYYQSFDRKRIAEQINESPLESILAQDWGTVIRRIQPHHPFDFFVGWTKEPAISRDLINQVKSAISSSFLTQTQEEVLRLEKALLAGEKEIMKESLEKVSHLLVELSPAIYNEKLIALKRASQGLDCVAKSSGAGGGDCGIALSFSETDSQILVERWRGAGIDLLYKERWGMDE
;
A
#
# COMPACT_ATOMS: atom_id res chain seq x y z
N MET A 1 -10.31 -21.76 -20.19
CA MET A 1 -9.10 -20.95 -20.43
C MET A 1 -8.70 -20.32 -19.11
N THR A 2 -7.44 -20.47 -18.67
CA THR A 2 -6.93 -19.88 -17.44
C THR A 2 -6.54 -18.43 -17.68
N LYS A 3 -6.91 -17.53 -16.76
CA LYS A 3 -6.45 -16.15 -16.71
C LYS A 3 -5.37 -16.01 -15.65
N THR A 4 -4.40 -15.13 -15.88
CA THR A 4 -3.34 -14.81 -14.93
C THR A 4 -3.31 -13.31 -14.72
N VAL A 5 -3.32 -12.90 -13.47
CA VAL A 5 -3.22 -11.50 -13.04
C VAL A 5 -2.17 -11.37 -11.95
N ARG A 6 -1.73 -10.15 -11.67
CA ARG A 6 -0.78 -9.87 -10.60
C ARG A 6 -1.11 -8.55 -9.90
N THR A 7 -0.64 -8.41 -8.67
CA THR A 7 -0.64 -7.16 -7.91
C THR A 7 0.72 -6.91 -7.27
N CYS A 8 1.10 -5.66 -7.16
CA CYS A 8 2.35 -5.21 -6.54
C CYS A 8 2.19 -5.00 -5.04
N GLY A 9 3.32 -4.78 -4.34
CA GLY A 9 3.36 -4.17 -3.02
C GLY A 9 3.27 -2.64 -3.10
N LYS A 10 3.31 -1.98 -1.92
CA LYS A 10 3.36 -0.52 -1.81
C LYS A 10 4.15 -0.06 -0.57
N LEU A 11 4.69 1.16 -0.63
CA LEU A 11 5.29 1.86 0.52
C LEU A 11 4.87 3.34 0.54
N TYR A 12 4.92 3.94 1.72
CA TYR A 12 4.70 5.37 1.91
C TYR A 12 6.01 6.14 1.73
N LEU A 13 5.95 7.25 1.01
CA LEU A 13 7.00 8.27 1.03
C LEU A 13 6.71 9.31 2.11
N ALA A 14 5.45 9.75 2.22
CA ALA A 14 5.03 10.75 3.19
C ALA A 14 3.53 10.59 3.52
N GLY A 15 3.09 11.12 4.65
CA GLY A 15 1.69 11.16 5.05
C GLY A 15 1.24 9.98 5.92
N GLU A 16 2.18 9.17 6.43
CA GLU A 16 1.87 8.12 7.39
C GLU A 16 1.15 8.70 8.60
N TYR A 17 0.22 7.97 9.17
CA TYR A 17 -0.65 8.37 10.29
C TYR A 17 -1.59 9.54 9.99
N SER A 18 -1.11 10.66 9.39
CA SER A 18 -2.00 11.79 9.07
C SER A 18 -3.12 11.38 8.12
N VAL A 19 -2.81 10.54 7.12
CA VAL A 19 -3.77 10.02 6.13
C VAL A 19 -4.91 9.18 6.72
N LEU A 20 -4.82 8.81 8.01
CA LEU A 20 -5.94 8.22 8.74
C LEU A 20 -7.06 9.22 9.04
N THR A 21 -6.80 10.51 8.92
CA THR A 21 -7.80 11.57 9.05
C THR A 21 -8.34 11.95 7.68
N ALA A 22 -9.67 12.02 7.54
CA ALA A 22 -10.31 12.39 6.28
C ALA A 22 -9.81 13.76 5.78
N GLY A 23 -9.56 13.87 4.46
CA GLY A 23 -9.03 15.07 3.83
C GLY A 23 -7.50 15.20 3.86
N GLN A 24 -6.80 14.39 4.65
CA GLN A 24 -5.33 14.37 4.69
C GLN A 24 -4.74 13.56 3.53
N GLY A 25 -3.60 14.02 3.02
CA GLY A 25 -2.89 13.41 1.90
C GLY A 25 -1.74 12.52 2.30
N ALA A 26 -1.34 11.65 1.38
CA ALA A 26 -0.12 10.86 1.45
C ALA A 26 0.46 10.66 0.05
N ILE A 27 1.77 10.39 -0.03
CA ILE A 27 2.44 9.94 -1.24
C ILE A 27 2.87 8.50 -1.04
N LEU A 28 2.44 7.63 -1.96
CA LEU A 28 2.72 6.20 -1.94
C LEU A 28 3.32 5.75 -3.28
N LYS A 29 4.23 4.79 -3.21
CA LYS A 29 4.85 4.14 -4.37
C LYS A 29 4.52 2.66 -4.40
N ASN A 30 4.11 2.17 -5.56
CA ASN A 30 4.04 0.74 -5.81
C ASN A 30 5.44 0.12 -5.83
N ILE A 31 5.56 -1.09 -5.29
CA ILE A 31 6.81 -1.86 -5.26
C ILE A 31 6.58 -3.14 -6.07
N PRO A 32 7.38 -3.41 -7.13
CA PRO A 32 7.16 -4.53 -8.05
C PRO A 32 7.60 -5.88 -7.46
N ILE A 33 7.17 -6.13 -6.23
CA ILE A 33 7.18 -7.45 -5.60
C ILE A 33 5.74 -7.96 -5.70
N TYR A 34 5.52 -9.00 -6.49
CA TYR A 34 4.20 -9.35 -6.97
C TYR A 34 3.61 -10.58 -6.27
N MET A 35 2.30 -10.50 -6.00
CA MET A 35 1.42 -11.66 -5.89
C MET A 35 0.84 -11.98 -7.26
N THR A 36 0.66 -13.27 -7.55
CA THR A 36 0.09 -13.76 -8.81
C THR A 36 -1.17 -14.57 -8.54
N GLY A 37 -2.24 -14.24 -9.23
CA GLY A 37 -3.50 -14.98 -9.25
C GLY A 37 -3.69 -15.72 -10.58
N LYS A 38 -3.98 -17.04 -10.51
CA LYS A 38 -4.42 -17.83 -11.66
C LYS A 38 -5.85 -18.27 -11.42
N ILE A 39 -6.73 -18.04 -12.38
CA ILE A 39 -8.16 -18.35 -12.24
C ILE A 39 -8.71 -18.99 -13.52
N HIS A 40 -9.62 -19.97 -13.36
CA HIS A 40 -10.36 -20.58 -14.45
C HIS A 40 -11.72 -21.08 -13.94
N PHE A 41 -12.72 -21.18 -14.81
CA PHE A 41 -14.01 -21.79 -14.47
C PHE A 41 -13.85 -23.25 -14.11
N SER A 42 -14.59 -23.73 -13.13
CA SER A 42 -14.56 -25.10 -12.61
C SER A 42 -15.98 -25.58 -12.25
N GLU A 43 -16.13 -26.84 -11.84
CA GLU A 43 -17.41 -27.41 -11.45
C GLU A 43 -17.91 -26.92 -10.08
N ARG A 44 -16.97 -26.53 -9.20
CA ARG A 44 -17.22 -26.00 -7.86
C ARG A 44 -16.26 -24.89 -7.52
N TYR A 45 -16.61 -24.03 -6.57
CA TYR A 45 -15.67 -23.01 -6.07
C TYR A 45 -14.51 -23.67 -5.35
N GLN A 46 -13.29 -23.22 -5.66
CA GLN A 46 -12.06 -23.64 -5.00
C GLN A 46 -11.13 -22.42 -4.87
N LEU A 47 -10.54 -22.26 -3.70
CA LEU A 47 -9.60 -21.19 -3.38
C LEU A 47 -8.34 -21.84 -2.80
N PHE A 48 -7.19 -21.51 -3.35
CA PHE A 48 -5.88 -21.91 -2.85
C PHE A 48 -4.96 -20.70 -2.73
N SER A 49 -4.26 -20.62 -1.62
CA SER A 49 -3.17 -19.64 -1.42
C SER A 49 -1.95 -20.36 -0.88
N ASP A 50 -0.75 -20.00 -1.40
CA ASP A 50 0.52 -20.53 -0.89
C ASP A 50 0.88 -20.00 0.51
N MET A 51 0.06 -19.10 1.08
CA MET A 51 0.14 -18.70 2.49
C MET A 51 -0.35 -19.79 3.44
N PHE A 52 -1.20 -20.70 2.94
CA PHE A 52 -1.86 -21.76 3.69
C PHE A 52 -1.57 -23.11 3.03
N ASP A 53 -1.76 -24.20 3.74
CA ASP A 53 -1.42 -25.55 3.28
C ASP A 53 -2.61 -26.35 2.75
N HIS A 54 -3.79 -25.74 2.64
CA HIS A 54 -5.03 -26.39 2.22
C HIS A 54 -5.82 -25.58 1.19
N THR A 55 -6.74 -26.24 0.52
CA THR A 55 -7.69 -25.63 -0.42
C THR A 55 -9.08 -25.60 0.23
N VAL A 56 -9.79 -24.47 0.07
CA VAL A 56 -11.14 -24.30 0.60
C VAL A 56 -12.14 -24.01 -0.53
N ASP A 57 -13.44 -24.11 -0.22
CA ASP A 57 -14.54 -23.58 -1.03
C ASP A 57 -15.04 -22.24 -0.45
N LEU A 58 -16.34 -21.93 -0.59
CA LEU A 58 -16.94 -20.73 -0.01
C LEU A 58 -17.55 -20.97 1.39
N THR A 59 -17.38 -22.15 1.97
CA THR A 59 -17.72 -22.38 3.38
C THR A 59 -16.76 -21.55 4.24
N PRO A 60 -17.26 -20.80 5.24
CA PRO A 60 -16.44 -19.90 6.04
C PRO A 60 -15.19 -20.59 6.61
N ASP A 61 -14.03 -19.96 6.37
CA ASP A 61 -12.73 -20.38 6.85
C ASP A 61 -11.96 -19.14 7.33
N ASP A 62 -11.46 -19.16 8.55
CA ASP A 62 -10.83 -17.99 9.17
C ASP A 62 -9.59 -17.50 8.41
N GLU A 63 -8.77 -18.40 7.89
CA GLU A 63 -7.56 -18.06 7.15
C GLU A 63 -7.89 -17.49 5.77
N TYR A 64 -8.93 -17.99 5.12
CA TYR A 64 -9.39 -17.56 3.80
C TYR A 64 -10.46 -16.47 3.83
N SER A 65 -10.90 -16.02 5.00
CA SER A 65 -12.03 -15.10 5.16
C SER A 65 -11.91 -13.83 4.31
N LEU A 66 -10.70 -13.25 4.16
CA LEU A 66 -10.48 -12.06 3.33
C LEU A 66 -10.74 -12.34 1.84
N ILE A 67 -10.30 -13.49 1.34
CA ILE A 67 -10.53 -13.92 -0.06
C ILE A 67 -11.99 -14.26 -0.26
N GLN A 68 -12.61 -15.00 0.66
CA GLN A 68 -14.03 -15.40 0.61
C GLN A 68 -14.95 -14.18 0.62
N ASP A 69 -14.73 -13.21 1.49
CA ASP A 69 -15.50 -11.97 1.53
C ASP A 69 -15.33 -11.14 0.25
N THR A 70 -14.12 -11.13 -0.32
CA THR A 70 -13.88 -10.48 -1.62
C THR A 70 -14.65 -11.17 -2.73
N VAL A 71 -14.68 -12.51 -2.75
CA VAL A 71 -15.49 -13.29 -3.71
C VAL A 71 -16.98 -13.01 -3.52
N ALA A 72 -17.46 -12.92 -2.28
CA ALA A 72 -18.86 -12.61 -1.99
C ALA A 72 -19.27 -11.24 -2.54
N VAL A 73 -18.47 -10.20 -2.31
CA VAL A 73 -18.71 -8.85 -2.86
C VAL A 73 -18.64 -8.87 -4.39
N MET A 74 -17.69 -9.60 -4.98
CA MET A 74 -17.60 -9.72 -6.44
C MET A 74 -18.78 -10.48 -7.04
N ASN A 75 -19.34 -11.47 -6.35
CA ASN A 75 -20.55 -12.15 -6.77
C ASN A 75 -21.77 -11.19 -6.74
N GLU A 76 -21.88 -10.36 -5.68
CA GLU A 76 -22.90 -9.29 -5.59
C GLU A 76 -22.74 -8.30 -6.77
N PHE A 77 -21.53 -7.86 -7.05
CA PHE A 77 -21.20 -6.96 -8.17
C PHE A 77 -21.53 -7.55 -9.55
N LEU A 78 -21.27 -8.84 -9.77
CA LEU A 78 -21.60 -9.52 -11.03
C LEU A 78 -23.13 -9.65 -11.20
N GLN A 79 -23.84 -10.02 -10.11
CA GLN A 79 -25.29 -10.16 -10.13
C GLN A 79 -26.02 -8.84 -10.39
N SER A 80 -25.55 -7.73 -9.80
CA SER A 80 -26.11 -6.40 -10.04
C SER A 80 -26.02 -5.97 -11.52
N ARG A 81 -25.01 -6.50 -12.23
CA ARG A 81 -24.83 -6.33 -13.69
C ARG A 81 -25.52 -7.42 -14.53
N SER A 82 -26.39 -8.22 -13.94
CA SER A 82 -27.10 -9.34 -14.60
C SER A 82 -26.16 -10.38 -15.21
N ILE A 83 -24.97 -10.58 -14.62
CA ILE A 83 -23.98 -11.57 -15.03
C ILE A 83 -24.23 -12.85 -14.22
N SER A 84 -24.46 -13.97 -14.91
CA SER A 84 -24.67 -15.27 -14.27
C SER A 84 -23.40 -15.77 -13.59
N LEU A 85 -23.51 -16.11 -12.31
CA LEU A 85 -22.39 -16.66 -11.54
C LEU A 85 -22.03 -18.07 -12.03
N ARG A 86 -20.74 -18.33 -12.08
CA ARG A 86 -20.17 -19.65 -12.39
C ARG A 86 -19.04 -19.95 -11.41
N PRO A 87 -18.97 -21.18 -10.87
CA PRO A 87 -17.87 -21.57 -10.02
C PRO A 87 -16.50 -21.46 -10.74
N PHE A 88 -15.46 -21.21 -9.96
CA PHE A 88 -14.10 -21.08 -10.45
C PHE A 88 -13.09 -21.65 -9.44
N PHE A 89 -11.90 -21.95 -9.93
CA PHE A 89 -10.74 -22.21 -9.10
C PHE A 89 -9.78 -21.02 -9.20
N LEU A 90 -9.52 -20.39 -8.04
CA LEU A 90 -8.55 -19.32 -7.88
C LEU A 90 -7.33 -19.82 -7.10
N THR A 91 -6.14 -19.67 -7.68
CA THR A 91 -4.87 -19.94 -7.04
C THR A 91 -4.12 -18.63 -6.85
N ILE A 92 -3.70 -18.33 -5.62
CA ILE A 92 -2.88 -17.16 -5.27
C ILE A 92 -1.51 -17.64 -4.83
N THR A 93 -0.46 -17.04 -5.41
CA THR A 93 0.94 -17.35 -5.10
C THR A 93 1.79 -16.07 -5.04
N GLY A 94 2.92 -16.13 -4.36
CA GLY A 94 3.82 -15.00 -4.22
C GLY A 94 3.71 -14.33 -2.86
N LYS A 95 4.39 -14.89 -1.87
CA LYS A 95 4.44 -14.34 -0.52
C LYS A 95 5.25 -13.05 -0.50
N MET A 96 4.70 -12.01 0.12
CA MET A 96 5.43 -10.76 0.39
C MET A 96 6.19 -10.88 1.72
N GLU A 97 6.98 -11.94 1.83
CA GLU A 97 7.78 -12.30 3.02
C GLU A 97 9.02 -13.09 2.63
N GLN A 98 9.97 -13.16 3.55
CA GLN A 98 11.15 -14.00 3.46
C GLN A 98 11.41 -14.62 4.83
N ASP A 99 11.67 -15.96 4.88
CA ASP A 99 11.93 -16.70 6.11
C ASP A 99 10.86 -16.49 7.21
N GLY A 100 9.57 -16.45 6.80
CA GLY A 100 8.42 -16.20 7.69
C GLY A 100 8.29 -14.78 8.21
N LYS A 101 9.11 -13.83 7.72
CA LYS A 101 9.05 -12.42 8.09
C LYS A 101 8.49 -11.59 6.94
N LYS A 102 7.41 -10.86 7.21
CA LYS A 102 6.75 -9.99 6.22
C LYS A 102 7.63 -8.80 5.87
N PHE A 103 7.53 -8.35 4.62
CA PHE A 103 8.19 -7.12 4.16
C PHE A 103 7.44 -5.83 4.54
N GLY A 104 6.16 -5.92 4.95
CA GLY A 104 5.34 -4.74 5.25
C GLY A 104 4.80 -4.01 4.02
N LEU A 105 4.72 -4.69 2.88
CA LEU A 105 4.35 -4.11 1.58
C LEU A 105 2.84 -4.05 1.32
N GLY A 106 1.96 -4.30 2.31
CA GLY A 106 0.51 -4.21 2.15
C GLY A 106 -0.12 -5.46 1.53
N SER A 107 0.28 -6.66 1.99
CA SER A 107 -0.19 -7.94 1.46
C SER A 107 -1.72 -8.11 1.49
N SER A 108 -2.41 -7.64 2.53
CA SER A 108 -3.89 -7.73 2.61
C SER A 108 -4.57 -6.94 1.49
N GLY A 109 -4.17 -5.69 1.25
CA GLY A 109 -4.67 -4.89 0.13
C GLY A 109 -4.36 -5.55 -1.22
N SER A 110 -3.14 -6.12 -1.37
CA SER A 110 -2.76 -6.86 -2.58
C SER A 110 -3.65 -8.07 -2.84
N VAL A 111 -3.98 -8.87 -1.83
CA VAL A 111 -4.87 -10.04 -1.96
C VAL A 111 -6.27 -9.63 -2.42
N VAL A 112 -6.85 -8.59 -1.83
CA VAL A 112 -8.18 -8.10 -2.21
C VAL A 112 -8.19 -7.61 -3.66
N VAL A 113 -7.25 -6.73 -4.05
CA VAL A 113 -7.15 -6.22 -5.43
C VAL A 113 -6.87 -7.37 -6.41
N LEU A 114 -6.01 -8.34 -6.04
CA LEU A 114 -5.71 -9.51 -6.87
C LEU A 114 -6.96 -10.36 -7.13
N THR A 115 -7.75 -10.63 -6.10
CA THR A 115 -8.99 -11.41 -6.20
C THR A 115 -10.00 -10.70 -7.11
N ILE A 116 -10.18 -9.39 -6.96
CA ILE A 116 -11.03 -8.57 -7.84
C ILE A 116 -10.55 -8.67 -9.29
N ARG A 117 -9.26 -8.42 -9.55
CA ARG A 117 -8.67 -8.50 -10.90
C ARG A 117 -8.79 -9.90 -11.51
N ALA A 118 -8.62 -10.95 -10.72
CA ALA A 118 -8.75 -12.32 -11.20
C ALA A 118 -10.19 -12.60 -11.66
N ILE A 119 -11.18 -12.26 -10.84
CA ILE A 119 -12.59 -12.47 -11.16
C ILE A 119 -13.01 -11.62 -12.38
N THR A 120 -12.64 -10.35 -12.43
CA THR A 120 -12.97 -9.49 -13.58
C THR A 120 -12.32 -9.99 -14.88
N ALA A 121 -11.06 -10.43 -14.82
CA ALA A 121 -10.38 -11.03 -15.96
C ALA A 121 -11.05 -12.35 -16.43
N LEU A 122 -11.55 -13.16 -15.49
CA LEU A 122 -12.26 -14.40 -15.79
C LEU A 122 -13.57 -14.14 -16.56
N TYR A 123 -14.31 -13.12 -16.14
CA TYR A 123 -15.58 -12.72 -16.76
C TYR A 123 -15.41 -11.76 -17.97
N GLY A 124 -14.18 -11.40 -18.31
CA GLY A 124 -13.89 -10.48 -19.43
C GLY A 124 -14.32 -9.04 -19.17
N LEU A 125 -14.36 -8.61 -17.91
CA LEU A 125 -14.70 -7.24 -17.52
C LEU A 125 -13.42 -6.39 -17.43
N ALA A 126 -13.51 -5.13 -17.86
CA ALA A 126 -12.48 -4.13 -17.67
C ALA A 126 -12.95 -3.13 -16.60
N LEU A 127 -12.24 -3.06 -15.50
CA LEU A 127 -12.43 -2.04 -14.47
C LEU A 127 -11.32 -1.01 -14.54
N SER A 128 -11.67 0.25 -14.34
CA SER A 128 -10.70 1.32 -14.10
C SER A 128 -9.97 1.11 -12.77
N ALA A 129 -8.85 1.81 -12.59
CA ALA A 129 -8.14 1.82 -11.31
C ALA A 129 -9.02 2.35 -10.16
N GLU A 130 -9.86 3.35 -10.43
CA GLU A 130 -10.81 3.90 -9.47
C GLU A 130 -11.90 2.89 -9.07
N GLU A 131 -12.52 2.21 -10.03
CA GLU A 131 -13.52 1.17 -9.75
C GLU A 131 -12.89 0.02 -8.95
N THR A 132 -11.67 -0.39 -9.30
CA THR A 132 -10.91 -1.40 -8.55
C THR A 132 -10.64 -0.95 -7.12
N PHE A 133 -10.20 0.30 -6.94
CA PHE A 133 -10.00 0.91 -5.62
C PHE A 133 -11.28 0.92 -4.79
N LYS A 134 -12.38 1.41 -5.36
CA LYS A 134 -13.66 1.49 -4.65
C LYS A 134 -14.18 0.11 -4.25
N LEU A 135 -14.13 -0.88 -5.15
CA LEU A 135 -14.53 -2.26 -4.84
C LEU A 135 -13.66 -2.86 -3.73
N ALA A 136 -12.35 -2.74 -3.82
CA ALA A 136 -11.45 -3.27 -2.81
C ALA A 136 -11.64 -2.58 -1.45
N THR A 137 -11.83 -1.27 -1.45
CA THR A 137 -12.15 -0.50 -0.25
C THR A 137 -13.50 -0.88 0.34
N TYR A 138 -14.53 -1.10 -0.49
CA TYR A 138 -15.84 -1.59 -0.05
C TYR A 138 -15.72 -2.91 0.71
N VAL A 139 -14.96 -3.88 0.18
CA VAL A 139 -14.69 -5.15 0.87
C VAL A 139 -14.10 -4.91 2.26
N LEU A 140 -13.05 -4.10 2.35
CA LEU A 140 -12.34 -3.84 3.60
C LEU A 140 -13.22 -3.11 4.62
N LEU A 141 -13.97 -2.09 4.19
CA LEU A 141 -14.89 -1.35 5.08
C LEU A 141 -16.03 -2.24 5.57
N LYS A 142 -16.59 -3.11 4.71
CA LYS A 142 -17.63 -4.09 5.08
C LYS A 142 -17.12 -5.09 6.14
N ARG A 143 -15.82 -5.37 6.15
CA ARG A 143 -15.13 -6.18 7.17
C ARG A 143 -14.78 -5.41 8.45
N GLY A 144 -15.06 -4.11 8.51
CA GLY A 144 -14.70 -3.25 9.65
C GLY A 144 -13.23 -2.80 9.68
N ASP A 145 -12.51 -2.88 8.56
CA ASP A 145 -11.15 -2.34 8.47
C ASP A 145 -11.19 -0.80 8.60
N ASN A 146 -10.32 -0.26 9.42
CA ASN A 146 -10.20 1.17 9.70
C ASN A 146 -8.87 1.77 9.21
N GLY A 147 -8.17 1.08 8.33
CA GLY A 147 -6.98 1.57 7.65
C GLY A 147 -7.26 2.80 6.79
N SER A 148 -6.21 3.43 6.30
CA SER A 148 -6.36 4.65 5.46
C SER A 148 -6.90 4.39 4.06
N MET A 149 -6.81 3.16 3.56
CA MET A 149 -7.07 2.72 2.18
C MET A 149 -6.06 3.27 1.14
N GLY A 150 -5.03 3.96 1.58
CA GLY A 150 -3.96 4.45 0.70
C GLY A 150 -3.16 3.33 0.05
N ASP A 151 -2.96 2.21 0.76
CA ASP A 151 -2.33 1.00 0.22
C ASP A 151 -3.14 0.42 -0.94
N VAL A 152 -4.44 0.29 -0.76
CA VAL A 152 -5.37 -0.20 -1.79
C VAL A 152 -5.36 0.73 -3.01
N ALA A 153 -5.37 2.06 -2.79
CA ALA A 153 -5.26 3.04 -3.86
C ALA A 153 -3.96 2.86 -4.66
N CYS A 154 -2.83 2.77 -3.98
CA CYS A 154 -1.53 2.61 -4.63
C CYS A 154 -1.44 1.29 -5.42
N ILE A 155 -1.95 0.18 -4.88
CA ILE A 155 -1.97 -1.12 -5.55
C ILE A 155 -2.94 -1.12 -6.75
N ALA A 156 -4.09 -0.45 -6.65
CA ALA A 156 -5.04 -0.37 -7.75
C ALA A 156 -4.52 0.47 -8.92
N TYR A 157 -3.79 1.54 -8.64
CA TYR A 157 -3.22 2.45 -9.64
C TYR A 157 -1.86 1.98 -10.18
N GLU A 158 -1.14 1.13 -9.44
CA GLU A 158 0.19 0.58 -9.79
C GLU A 158 1.22 1.65 -10.17
N ASP A 159 1.27 2.74 -9.40
CA ASP A 159 2.11 3.90 -9.71
C ASP A 159 2.61 4.60 -8.43
N LEU A 160 3.45 5.64 -8.61
CA LEU A 160 3.66 6.66 -7.61
C LEU A 160 2.44 7.58 -7.60
N ILE A 161 1.76 7.67 -6.46
CA ILE A 161 0.52 8.44 -6.35
C ILE A 161 0.53 9.43 -5.19
N TYR A 162 -0.16 10.55 -5.38
CA TYR A 162 -0.77 11.30 -4.29
C TYR A 162 -2.15 10.70 -4.03
N TYR A 163 -2.43 10.43 -2.76
CA TYR A 163 -3.72 9.93 -2.29
C TYR A 163 -4.25 10.83 -1.19
N GLN A 164 -5.49 11.34 -1.31
CA GLN A 164 -6.21 12.03 -0.25
C GLN A 164 -7.31 11.14 0.29
N SER A 165 -7.29 10.93 1.60
CA SER A 165 -8.24 10.06 2.27
C SER A 165 -9.62 10.70 2.40
N PHE A 166 -10.64 9.87 2.44
CA PHE A 166 -12.05 10.25 2.53
C PHE A 166 -12.64 9.90 3.90
N ASP A 167 -13.88 10.32 4.16
CA ASP A 167 -14.62 9.92 5.36
C ASP A 167 -15.06 8.45 5.28
N ARG A 168 -14.18 7.55 5.75
CA ARG A 168 -14.39 6.11 5.74
C ARG A 168 -15.56 5.69 6.64
N LYS A 169 -15.78 6.41 7.75
CA LYS A 169 -16.88 6.11 8.66
C LYS A 169 -18.21 6.33 7.96
N ARG A 170 -18.38 7.46 7.28
CA ARG A 170 -19.58 7.75 6.48
C ARG A 170 -19.85 6.66 5.43
N ILE A 171 -18.82 6.25 4.68
CA ILE A 171 -18.99 5.22 3.66
C ILE A 171 -19.31 3.86 4.28
N ALA A 172 -18.65 3.49 5.38
CA ALA A 172 -18.92 2.23 6.09
C ALA A 172 -20.37 2.16 6.64
N GLU A 173 -20.91 3.27 7.15
CA GLU A 173 -22.31 3.36 7.57
C GLU A 173 -23.26 3.13 6.39
N GLN A 174 -23.00 3.78 5.25
CA GLN A 174 -23.80 3.67 4.05
C GLN A 174 -23.77 2.26 3.43
N ILE A 175 -22.67 1.53 3.55
CA ILE A 175 -22.56 0.12 3.07
C ILE A 175 -23.62 -0.78 3.69
N ASN A 176 -24.03 -0.52 4.92
CA ASN A 176 -25.06 -1.31 5.61
C ASN A 176 -26.51 -0.93 5.19
N GLU A 177 -26.70 0.22 4.56
CA GLU A 177 -28.01 0.81 4.29
C GLU A 177 -28.34 0.87 2.79
N SER A 178 -27.37 0.71 1.92
CA SER A 178 -27.51 0.96 0.49
C SER A 178 -26.91 -0.16 -0.36
N PRO A 179 -27.47 -0.41 -1.56
CA PRO A 179 -26.92 -1.38 -2.50
C PRO A 179 -25.51 -1.02 -2.94
N LEU A 180 -24.68 -2.03 -3.22
CA LEU A 180 -23.30 -1.91 -3.66
C LEU A 180 -23.11 -0.88 -4.78
N GLU A 181 -23.91 -0.96 -5.84
CA GLU A 181 -23.79 -0.05 -7.00
C GLU A 181 -24.02 1.40 -6.63
N SER A 182 -24.97 1.68 -5.74
CA SER A 182 -25.23 3.04 -5.25
C SER A 182 -24.04 3.61 -4.49
N ILE A 183 -23.35 2.77 -3.70
CA ILE A 183 -22.14 3.16 -2.98
C ILE A 183 -20.98 3.42 -3.95
N LEU A 184 -20.78 2.53 -4.92
CA LEU A 184 -19.70 2.66 -5.91
C LEU A 184 -19.86 3.88 -6.81
N ALA A 185 -21.12 4.27 -7.13
CA ALA A 185 -21.42 5.42 -7.97
C ALA A 185 -21.24 6.78 -7.26
N GLN A 186 -21.19 6.80 -5.93
CA GLN A 186 -21.04 8.05 -5.18
C GLN A 186 -19.63 8.65 -5.34
N ASP A 187 -19.55 9.97 -5.21
CA ASP A 187 -18.30 10.65 -4.89
C ASP A 187 -17.97 10.46 -3.41
N TRP A 188 -16.84 9.83 -3.14
CA TRP A 188 -16.35 9.62 -1.78
C TRP A 188 -15.55 10.80 -1.23
N GLY A 189 -15.21 11.78 -2.08
CA GLY A 189 -14.35 12.91 -1.73
C GLY A 189 -12.86 12.52 -1.65
N THR A 190 -12.48 11.36 -2.19
CA THR A 190 -11.07 10.98 -2.33
C THR A 190 -10.45 11.61 -3.56
N VAL A 191 -9.15 11.89 -3.50
CA VAL A 191 -8.36 12.35 -4.64
C VAL A 191 -7.18 11.41 -4.84
N ILE A 192 -7.01 10.89 -6.05
CA ILE A 192 -5.88 10.04 -6.42
C ILE A 192 -5.27 10.61 -7.70
N ARG A 193 -4.00 10.98 -7.64
CA ARG A 193 -3.25 11.52 -8.80
C ARG A 193 -1.95 10.76 -8.97
N ARG A 194 -1.59 10.39 -10.21
CA ARG A 194 -0.26 9.87 -10.53
C ARG A 194 0.77 10.99 -10.48
N ILE A 195 1.95 10.69 -9.96
CA ILE A 195 3.09 11.61 -9.90
C ILE A 195 4.18 11.05 -10.81
N GLN A 196 4.65 11.88 -11.74
CA GLN A 196 5.81 11.56 -12.58
C GLN A 196 6.98 12.45 -12.17
N PRO A 197 7.98 11.91 -11.46
CA PRO A 197 9.12 12.69 -11.02
C PRO A 197 9.92 13.22 -12.22
N HIS A 198 10.25 14.52 -12.18
CA HIS A 198 10.96 15.17 -13.29
C HIS A 198 12.50 15.07 -13.18
N HIS A 199 13.04 14.92 -11.96
CA HIS A 199 14.49 14.82 -11.73
C HIS A 199 14.91 13.35 -11.59
N PRO A 200 16.03 12.92 -12.23
CA PRO A 200 16.53 11.57 -12.05
C PRO A 200 17.12 11.37 -10.65
N PHE A 201 16.67 10.32 -9.96
CA PHE A 201 17.21 9.85 -8.68
C PHE A 201 17.02 8.36 -8.49
N ASP A 202 17.81 7.76 -7.61
CA ASP A 202 17.65 6.37 -7.21
C ASP A 202 16.69 6.29 -6.00
N PHE A 203 15.67 5.46 -6.12
CA PHE A 203 14.78 5.09 -5.03
C PHE A 203 15.20 3.73 -4.47
N PHE A 204 15.30 3.64 -3.15
CA PHE A 204 15.72 2.43 -2.44
C PHE A 204 14.69 2.01 -1.41
N VAL A 205 14.56 0.70 -1.22
CA VAL A 205 13.82 0.08 -0.13
C VAL A 205 14.77 -0.76 0.71
N GLY A 206 14.94 -0.39 1.97
CA GLY A 206 15.70 -1.15 2.96
C GLY A 206 14.77 -1.93 3.87
N TRP A 207 14.99 -3.25 3.99
CA TRP A 207 14.22 -4.12 4.87
C TRP A 207 15.01 -4.43 6.14
N THR A 208 14.40 -4.13 7.28
CA THR A 208 15.03 -4.26 8.60
C THR A 208 15.06 -5.70 9.13
N LYS A 209 14.25 -6.60 8.58
CA LYS A 209 13.99 -7.98 9.07
C LYS A 209 13.36 -8.04 10.47
N GLU A 210 12.88 -6.91 10.96
CA GLU A 210 12.13 -6.79 12.20
C GLU A 210 10.67 -6.47 11.90
N PRO A 211 9.69 -7.00 12.65
CA PRO A 211 8.29 -6.73 12.40
C PRO A 211 7.94 -5.28 12.76
N ALA A 212 6.93 -4.73 12.09
CA ALA A 212 6.33 -3.46 12.46
C ALA A 212 5.77 -3.48 13.88
N ILE A 213 5.48 -2.30 14.45
CA ILE A 213 4.86 -2.16 15.76
C ILE A 213 3.51 -2.87 15.85
N SER A 214 3.14 -3.32 17.04
CA SER A 214 1.89 -4.01 17.31
C SER A 214 0.66 -3.12 17.08
N ARG A 215 -0.52 -3.73 16.92
CA ARG A 215 -1.80 -3.00 16.79
C ARG A 215 -2.06 -2.07 17.96
N ASP A 216 -1.73 -2.48 19.18
CA ASP A 216 -1.92 -1.67 20.39
C ASP A 216 -1.06 -0.42 20.35
N LEU A 217 0.20 -0.56 19.92
CA LEU A 217 1.11 0.57 19.76
C LEU A 217 0.67 1.50 18.62
N ILE A 218 0.17 0.96 17.52
CA ILE A 218 -0.44 1.76 16.45
C ILE A 218 -1.63 2.58 16.99
N ASN A 219 -2.47 2.00 17.86
CA ASN A 219 -3.59 2.71 18.47
C ASN A 219 -3.13 3.81 19.42
N GLN A 220 -2.05 3.58 20.18
CA GLN A 220 -1.43 4.61 21.00
C GLN A 220 -0.90 5.77 20.13
N VAL A 221 -0.19 5.48 19.05
CA VAL A 221 0.29 6.50 18.10
C VAL A 221 -0.88 7.30 17.53
N LYS A 222 -1.96 6.61 17.11
CA LYS A 222 -3.17 7.28 16.61
C LYS A 222 -3.76 8.25 17.60
N SER A 223 -3.74 7.94 18.90
CA SER A 223 -4.27 8.82 19.96
C SER A 223 -3.42 10.09 20.18
N ALA A 224 -2.16 10.08 19.75
CA ALA A 224 -1.25 11.23 19.84
C ALA A 224 -1.36 12.19 18.64
N ILE A 225 -2.15 11.86 17.61
CA ILE A 225 -2.32 12.73 16.43
C ILE A 225 -2.97 14.04 16.85
N SER A 226 -2.24 15.13 16.69
CA SER A 226 -2.69 16.50 16.97
C SER A 226 -3.01 17.28 15.70
N SER A 227 -3.76 18.37 15.83
CA SER A 227 -4.01 19.29 14.70
C SER A 227 -2.70 19.85 14.12
N SER A 228 -1.71 20.12 14.95
CA SER A 228 -0.39 20.60 14.52
C SER A 228 0.33 19.54 13.67
N PHE A 229 0.33 18.27 14.11
CA PHE A 229 0.88 17.17 13.32
C PHE A 229 0.19 17.03 11.95
N LEU A 230 -1.14 17.09 11.93
CA LEU A 230 -1.93 17.01 10.69
C LEU A 230 -1.59 18.14 9.72
N THR A 231 -1.57 19.40 10.21
CA THR A 231 -1.27 20.56 9.37
C THR A 231 0.14 20.50 8.81
N GLN A 232 1.15 20.27 9.65
CA GLN A 232 2.55 20.23 9.21
C GLN A 232 2.81 19.05 8.26
N THR A 233 2.24 17.88 8.54
CA THR A 233 2.40 16.72 7.64
C THR A 233 1.75 16.98 6.27
N GLN A 234 0.55 17.57 6.25
CA GLN A 234 -0.13 17.91 5.00
C GLN A 234 0.67 18.94 4.18
N GLU A 235 1.24 19.95 4.81
CA GLU A 235 2.11 20.94 4.15
C GLU A 235 3.31 20.26 3.49
N GLU A 236 3.99 19.35 4.21
CA GLU A 236 5.17 18.65 3.66
C GLU A 236 4.80 17.63 2.58
N VAL A 237 3.64 16.95 2.68
CA VAL A 237 3.13 16.06 1.62
C VAL A 237 2.90 16.84 0.32
N LEU A 238 2.24 18.00 0.39
CA LEU A 238 1.99 18.83 -0.79
C LEU A 238 3.28 19.49 -1.33
N ARG A 239 4.21 19.84 -0.44
CA ARG A 239 5.52 20.37 -0.81
C ARG A 239 6.35 19.30 -1.54
N LEU A 240 6.35 18.08 -1.04
CA LEU A 240 7.03 16.94 -1.67
C LEU A 240 6.40 16.60 -3.03
N GLU A 241 5.07 16.58 -3.16
CA GLU A 241 4.39 16.35 -4.45
C GLU A 241 4.86 17.37 -5.50
N LYS A 242 4.86 18.66 -5.15
CA LYS A 242 5.32 19.73 -6.05
C LYS A 242 6.80 19.58 -6.41
N ALA A 243 7.63 19.26 -5.43
CA ALA A 243 9.07 19.07 -5.65
C ALA A 243 9.38 17.88 -6.58
N LEU A 244 8.64 16.76 -6.44
CA LEU A 244 8.74 15.61 -7.34
C LEU A 244 8.39 16.00 -8.79
N LEU A 245 7.30 16.75 -8.98
CA LEU A 245 6.86 17.20 -10.30
C LEU A 245 7.79 18.26 -10.91
N ALA A 246 8.40 19.13 -10.09
CA ALA A 246 9.30 20.19 -10.54
C ALA A 246 10.78 19.76 -10.66
N GLY A 247 11.14 18.61 -10.07
CA GLY A 247 12.53 18.14 -10.03
C GLY A 247 13.41 18.84 -9.00
N GLU A 248 12.82 19.38 -7.92
CA GLU A 248 13.52 20.18 -6.91
C GLU A 248 14.09 19.29 -5.80
N LYS A 249 15.28 18.72 -6.04
CA LYS A 249 15.89 17.70 -5.18
C LYS A 249 16.10 18.15 -3.72
N GLU A 250 16.51 19.39 -3.49
CA GLU A 250 16.75 19.89 -2.11
C GLU A 250 15.43 19.96 -1.34
N ILE A 251 14.34 20.38 -2.00
CA ILE A 251 13.02 20.41 -1.40
C ILE A 251 12.51 18.98 -1.12
N MET A 252 12.77 18.01 -2.01
CA MET A 252 12.43 16.61 -1.74
C MET A 252 13.12 16.09 -0.48
N LYS A 253 14.43 16.38 -0.32
CA LYS A 253 15.22 15.98 0.86
C LYS A 253 14.69 16.64 2.13
N GLU A 254 14.51 17.96 2.11
CA GLU A 254 13.98 18.71 3.25
C GLU A 254 12.60 18.23 3.69
N SER A 255 11.67 18.01 2.75
CA SER A 255 10.31 17.55 3.07
C SER A 255 10.32 16.15 3.67
N LEU A 256 11.08 15.20 3.12
CA LEU A 256 11.21 13.85 3.67
C LEU A 256 11.87 13.85 5.06
N GLU A 257 12.88 14.70 5.27
CA GLU A 257 13.52 14.86 6.58
C GLU A 257 12.55 15.45 7.60
N LYS A 258 11.75 16.46 7.21
CA LYS A 258 10.72 17.04 8.08
C LYS A 258 9.62 16.05 8.42
N VAL A 259 9.12 15.27 7.45
CA VAL A 259 8.17 14.19 7.71
C VAL A 259 8.76 13.16 8.68
N SER A 260 10.03 12.78 8.50
CA SER A 260 10.73 11.89 9.42
C SER A 260 10.78 12.45 10.86
N HIS A 261 11.05 13.74 11.02
CA HIS A 261 11.02 14.42 12.33
C HIS A 261 9.62 14.40 12.96
N LEU A 262 8.59 14.76 12.19
CA LEU A 262 7.21 14.74 12.64
C LEU A 262 6.77 13.34 13.13
N LEU A 263 7.24 12.28 12.49
CA LEU A 263 6.97 10.90 12.90
C LEU A 263 7.67 10.56 14.22
N VAL A 264 8.92 11.02 14.45
CA VAL A 264 9.65 10.84 15.71
C VAL A 264 8.96 11.61 16.84
N GLU A 265 8.52 12.85 16.60
CA GLU A 265 7.77 13.67 17.54
C GLU A 265 6.41 13.06 17.89
N LEU A 266 5.73 12.46 16.90
CA LEU A 266 4.46 11.79 17.09
C LEU A 266 4.61 10.59 18.04
N SER A 267 5.62 9.73 17.81
CA SER A 267 5.96 8.64 18.71
C SER A 267 7.38 8.12 18.46
N PRO A 268 8.23 8.05 19.50
CA PRO A 268 9.55 7.41 19.41
C PRO A 268 9.49 5.94 18.98
N ALA A 269 8.37 5.26 19.22
CA ALA A 269 8.19 3.85 18.88
C ALA A 269 8.19 3.59 17.35
N ILE A 270 7.96 4.61 16.54
CA ILE A 270 8.01 4.52 15.07
C ILE A 270 9.43 4.21 14.58
N TYR A 271 10.45 4.66 15.33
CA TYR A 271 11.85 4.45 14.95
C TYR A 271 12.56 3.53 15.95
N ASN A 272 12.60 2.23 15.64
CA ASN A 272 13.47 1.30 16.36
C ASN A 272 14.94 1.47 15.96
N GLU A 273 15.84 0.72 16.58
CA GLU A 273 17.29 0.80 16.33
C GLU A 273 17.65 0.60 14.85
N LYS A 274 16.98 -0.33 14.17
CA LYS A 274 17.21 -0.61 12.73
C LYS A 274 16.76 0.53 11.83
N LEU A 275 15.60 1.13 12.09
CA LEU A 275 15.11 2.28 11.30
C LEU A 275 15.93 3.55 11.59
N ILE A 276 16.46 3.72 12.83
CA ILE A 276 17.43 4.76 13.15
C ILE A 276 18.73 4.55 12.37
N ALA A 277 19.25 3.31 12.33
CA ALA A 277 20.44 2.97 11.55
C ALA A 277 20.23 3.18 10.05
N LEU A 278 19.06 2.78 9.52
CA LEU A 278 18.66 3.01 8.13
C LEU A 278 18.72 4.51 7.77
N LYS A 279 18.13 5.36 8.60
CA LYS A 279 18.14 6.81 8.43
C LYS A 279 19.56 7.40 8.55
N ARG A 280 20.32 7.01 9.58
CA ARG A 280 21.70 7.48 9.78
C ARG A 280 22.64 7.15 8.62
N ALA A 281 22.39 6.07 7.90
CA ALA A 281 23.20 5.67 6.76
C ALA A 281 23.23 6.73 5.64
N SER A 282 22.22 7.59 5.52
CA SER A 282 22.16 8.68 4.54
C SER A 282 22.93 9.94 4.96
N GLN A 283 23.39 10.04 6.22
CA GLN A 283 24.06 11.24 6.73
C GLN A 283 25.39 11.51 6.01
N GLY A 284 25.57 12.76 5.57
CA GLY A 284 26.74 13.21 4.84
C GLY A 284 26.80 12.77 3.37
N LEU A 285 25.70 12.18 2.85
CA LEU A 285 25.53 11.79 1.45
C LEU A 285 24.47 12.68 0.78
N ASP A 286 24.49 12.77 -0.54
CA ASP A 286 23.39 13.39 -1.30
C ASP A 286 22.17 12.45 -1.36
N CYS A 287 21.69 12.09 -0.16
CA CYS A 287 20.61 11.14 0.09
C CYS A 287 19.72 11.63 1.21
N VAL A 288 18.48 11.12 1.25
CA VAL A 288 17.57 11.22 2.38
C VAL A 288 16.92 9.87 2.63
N ALA A 289 16.77 9.45 3.89
CA ALA A 289 16.16 8.17 4.25
C ALA A 289 15.21 8.32 5.44
N LYS A 290 14.13 7.52 5.45
CA LYS A 290 13.13 7.49 6.53
C LYS A 290 12.44 6.13 6.64
N SER A 291 11.75 5.90 7.77
CA SER A 291 10.83 4.78 7.91
C SER A 291 9.68 4.86 6.89
N SER A 292 9.03 3.74 6.58
CA SER A 292 7.83 3.71 5.75
C SER A 292 6.74 2.85 6.41
N GLY A 293 5.51 3.34 6.43
CA GLY A 293 4.36 2.66 7.02
C GLY A 293 4.23 2.88 8.54
N ALA A 294 3.85 1.84 9.27
CA ALA A 294 3.60 1.95 10.71
C ALA A 294 4.86 2.21 11.54
N GLY A 295 6.03 1.86 11.01
CA GLY A 295 7.29 1.96 11.75
C GLY A 295 7.52 0.81 12.74
N GLY A 296 8.57 0.94 13.54
CA GLY A 296 9.02 -0.10 14.47
C GLY A 296 9.75 -1.27 13.82
N GLY A 297 9.73 -1.34 12.49
CA GLY A 297 10.34 -2.40 11.70
C GLY A 297 9.90 -2.35 10.24
N ASP A 298 9.76 -3.52 9.63
CA ASP A 298 9.47 -3.71 8.20
C ASP A 298 10.47 -2.94 7.31
N CYS A 299 10.01 -1.97 6.54
CA CYS A 299 10.84 -1.26 5.57
C CYS A 299 11.02 0.23 5.89
N GLY A 300 12.15 0.76 5.46
CA GLY A 300 12.34 2.17 5.22
C GLY A 300 12.68 2.44 3.75
N ILE A 301 12.65 3.71 3.37
CA ILE A 301 12.95 4.16 2.02
C ILE A 301 14.11 5.14 2.02
N ALA A 302 14.78 5.27 0.87
CA ALA A 302 15.70 6.37 0.62
C ALA A 302 15.60 6.89 -0.82
N LEU A 303 15.86 8.19 -0.99
CA LEU A 303 16.14 8.81 -2.27
C LEU A 303 17.63 9.18 -2.30
N SER A 304 18.33 8.88 -3.40
CA SER A 304 19.71 9.24 -3.60
C SER A 304 19.87 9.92 -4.96
N PHE A 305 20.60 11.03 -4.97
CA PHE A 305 20.79 11.90 -6.14
C PHE A 305 22.21 11.78 -6.74
N SER A 306 23.03 10.89 -6.19
CA SER A 306 24.40 10.60 -6.63
C SER A 306 24.62 9.09 -6.70
N GLU A 307 25.19 8.61 -7.79
CA GLU A 307 25.48 7.18 -7.95
C GLU A 307 26.53 6.68 -6.94
N THR A 308 27.55 7.49 -6.66
CA THR A 308 28.56 7.16 -5.64
C THR A 308 27.92 7.06 -4.26
N ASP A 309 27.07 8.01 -3.90
CA ASP A 309 26.41 8.02 -2.61
C ASP A 309 25.37 6.90 -2.48
N SER A 310 24.75 6.51 -3.60
CA SER A 310 23.89 5.32 -3.68
C SER A 310 24.63 4.05 -3.26
N GLN A 311 25.86 3.86 -3.75
CA GLN A 311 26.70 2.70 -3.42
C GLN A 311 27.09 2.71 -1.93
N ILE A 312 27.51 3.86 -1.41
CA ILE A 312 27.87 4.04 0.01
C ILE A 312 26.67 3.78 0.91
N LEU A 313 25.49 4.27 0.55
CA LEU A 313 24.23 4.04 1.29
C LEU A 313 23.95 2.54 1.43
N VAL A 314 24.01 1.79 0.34
CA VAL A 314 23.74 0.33 0.33
C VAL A 314 24.79 -0.43 1.17
N GLU A 315 26.07 -0.03 1.10
CA GLU A 315 27.12 -0.64 1.93
C GLU A 315 26.89 -0.37 3.43
N ARG A 316 26.50 0.85 3.80
CA ARG A 316 26.16 1.20 5.18
C ARG A 316 24.92 0.44 5.68
N TRP A 317 23.89 0.27 4.83
CA TRP A 317 22.72 -0.55 5.17
C TRP A 317 23.12 -2.00 5.42
N ARG A 318 23.92 -2.59 4.53
CA ARG A 318 24.43 -3.95 4.70
C ARG A 318 25.22 -4.11 6.00
N GLY A 319 26.10 -3.17 6.31
CA GLY A 319 26.85 -3.13 7.57
C GLY A 319 25.97 -3.03 8.83
N ALA A 320 24.79 -2.42 8.70
CA ALA A 320 23.79 -2.33 9.75
C ALA A 320 22.81 -3.54 9.80
N GLY A 321 22.99 -4.54 8.91
CA GLY A 321 22.12 -5.72 8.81
C GLY A 321 20.74 -5.40 8.23
N ILE A 322 20.66 -4.41 7.36
CA ILE A 322 19.47 -4.01 6.61
C ILE A 322 19.66 -4.50 5.17
N ASP A 323 18.72 -5.27 4.66
CA ASP A 323 18.79 -5.78 3.30
C ASP A 323 18.21 -4.78 2.31
N LEU A 324 18.91 -4.62 1.17
CA LEU A 324 18.34 -3.93 0.03
C LEU A 324 17.26 -4.82 -0.60
N LEU A 325 15.99 -4.47 -0.37
CA LEU A 325 14.85 -5.22 -0.89
C LEU A 325 14.52 -4.83 -2.33
N TYR A 326 14.66 -3.54 -2.67
CA TYR A 326 14.35 -3.01 -4.00
C TYR A 326 15.16 -1.75 -4.31
N LYS A 327 15.49 -1.56 -5.59
CA LYS A 327 16.08 -0.35 -6.14
C LYS A 327 15.46 -0.03 -7.50
N GLU A 328 15.17 1.24 -7.76
CA GLU A 328 14.65 1.76 -9.04
C GLU A 328 15.28 3.13 -9.34
N ARG A 329 15.58 3.39 -10.60
CA ARG A 329 15.95 4.73 -11.08
C ARG A 329 14.73 5.45 -11.62
N TRP A 330 14.44 6.65 -11.13
CA TRP A 330 13.32 7.49 -11.57
C TRP A 330 13.81 8.67 -12.40
N GLY A 331 12.88 9.28 -13.17
CA GLY A 331 13.13 10.51 -13.90
C GLY A 331 14.02 10.36 -15.14
N MET A 332 14.20 9.15 -15.66
CA MET A 332 14.79 8.94 -16.98
C MET A 332 13.66 8.79 -17.99
N ASP A 333 13.67 9.60 -19.04
CA ASP A 333 12.85 9.35 -20.23
C ASP A 333 13.29 8.02 -20.86
N GLU A 334 12.34 7.13 -21.12
CA GLU A 334 12.57 5.91 -21.88
C GLU A 334 12.93 6.21 -23.34
#